data_134a284ef4a775a72d449c4d20b62320
#
_entry.id   134a284ef4a775a72d449c4d20b62320
#
_cell.length_a   1.000
_cell.length_b   1.000
_cell.length_c   1.000
_cell.angle_alpha   90.00
_cell.angle_beta   90.00
_cell.angle_gamma   90.00
#
_symmetry.space_group_name_H-M   'P 1'
#
loop_
_entity.id
_entity.type
_entity.pdbx_description
1 polymer ?
#
loop_
_entity_poly.entity_id
_entity_poly.type
_entity_poly.pdbx_seq_one_letter_code
_entity_poly.pdbx_strand_id
1 'polypeptide(L)'
;RAAERWRAFSVVLHIAGTARTVYNKKKHPALFAEEAAMSQEIHYLETGSQDPFYNLAFEETVLRSRRSGEYLLLWQNDNTIVIGQNQNAEGEINRAFVEAHQIHVVRRTTGGGAVYHDLGNLNYSFITDVGDAERLTMERFTRPIVEALQGLGLQAEASGRNDILVEGRKVSGTAQRLLRGRFLYHGTLLFDANPGMVSGALNVDPAKFESKSAKSVRSRIGNIREFLKTDMDMPAFWSYLKKTLAGSGLVEDHLTDEELAAVDELKRTKYDTWEWNFGRSPKYNLRNKRRWDGGTLEPCVEVDQGIIRQIVFYGDFLAVSPMDEVTGALMGTPFRREDVGAVLDRFPLRDYFGTITRDQVLDTIFYVD
;
A
#
# COMPACT_ATOMS: atom_id res chain seq x y z
N ARG A 1 15.90 43.47 -21.30
CA ARG A 1 16.10 43.56 -19.83
C ARG A 1 14.96 42.78 -19.19
N ALA A 2 15.20 41.53 -18.90
CA ALA A 2 14.28 40.60 -18.23
C ALA A 2 14.45 40.77 -16.73
N ALA A 3 13.34 41.03 -16.03
CA ALA A 3 13.31 41.05 -14.57
C ALA A 3 12.99 39.61 -14.07
N GLU A 4 13.95 39.02 -13.40
CA GLU A 4 13.80 37.75 -12.68
C GLU A 4 12.80 37.91 -11.51
N ARG A 5 11.71 37.18 -11.57
CA ARG A 5 10.78 36.99 -10.46
C ARG A 5 11.17 35.72 -9.67
N TRP A 6 11.97 35.89 -8.65
CA TRP A 6 12.16 34.87 -7.62
C TRP A 6 10.99 34.91 -6.63
N ARG A 7 10.21 33.84 -6.60
CA ARG A 7 9.23 33.62 -5.53
C ARG A 7 9.96 33.11 -4.30
N ALA A 8 9.96 33.92 -3.24
CA ALA A 8 10.42 33.52 -1.91
C ALA A 8 9.38 32.57 -1.30
N PHE A 9 9.80 31.37 -0.92
CA PHE A 9 8.99 30.46 -0.11
C PHE A 9 8.95 30.98 1.34
N SER A 10 7.74 31.23 1.86
CA SER A 10 7.49 31.59 3.23
C SER A 10 6.81 30.42 3.94
N VAL A 11 7.40 29.94 5.04
CA VAL A 11 6.81 28.91 5.92
C VAL A 11 6.13 29.62 7.10
N VAL A 12 4.91 29.24 7.41
CA VAL A 12 4.14 29.76 8.56
C VAL A 12 4.22 28.74 9.70
N LEU A 13 4.96 29.07 10.75
CA LEU A 13 4.95 28.28 12.00
C LEU A 13 3.77 28.74 12.90
N HIS A 14 2.96 27.80 13.35
CA HIS A 14 1.96 28.06 14.39
C HIS A 14 2.55 27.71 15.75
N ILE A 15 2.84 28.73 16.56
CA ILE A 15 3.07 28.59 17.99
C ILE A 15 1.81 29.13 18.70
N ALA A 16 1.35 28.39 19.69
CA ALA A 16 0.08 28.63 20.38
C ALA A 16 -0.15 30.10 20.77
N GLY A 17 -1.27 30.63 20.30
CA GLY A 17 -1.87 31.88 20.79
C GLY A 17 -1.23 33.18 20.27
N THR A 18 -1.88 33.78 19.24
CA THR A 18 -1.76 35.19 18.80
C THR A 18 -0.42 35.64 18.19
N ALA A 19 -0.50 35.91 16.91
CA ALA A 19 0.37 36.59 15.94
C ALA A 19 1.05 35.68 14.93
N ARG A 20 0.63 35.84 13.66
CA ARG A 20 1.31 35.24 12.50
C ARG A 20 2.61 35.97 12.25
N THR A 21 3.72 35.35 12.59
CA THR A 21 5.05 35.88 12.21
C THR A 21 5.55 35.09 11.00
N VAL A 22 5.68 35.77 9.87
CA VAL A 22 6.24 35.17 8.64
C VAL A 22 7.77 35.33 8.71
N TYR A 23 8.49 34.21 8.83
CA TYR A 23 9.94 34.20 8.83
C TYR A 23 10.51 34.07 7.41
N ASN A 24 11.44 34.92 7.06
CA ASN A 24 12.13 34.90 5.78
C ASN A 24 13.45 34.11 5.92
N LYS A 25 13.58 33.02 5.14
CA LYS A 25 14.75 32.11 5.13
C LYS A 25 16.10 32.84 5.00
N LYS A 26 16.15 33.98 4.30
CA LYS A 26 17.35 34.80 4.16
C LYS A 26 17.71 35.62 5.40
N LYS A 27 16.74 35.90 6.28
CA LYS A 27 16.98 36.74 7.47
C LYS A 27 17.19 35.92 8.74
N HIS A 28 16.83 34.64 8.74
CA HIS A 28 16.95 33.75 9.91
C HIS A 28 17.56 32.39 9.49
N PRO A 29 18.79 32.36 8.93
CA PRO A 29 19.39 31.11 8.46
C PRO A 29 19.57 30.06 9.54
N ALA A 30 19.78 30.46 10.81
CA ALA A 30 19.96 29.55 11.93
C ALA A 30 18.67 28.76 12.27
N LEU A 31 17.48 29.37 12.21
CA LEU A 31 16.19 28.71 12.44
C LEU A 31 15.89 27.64 11.37
N PHE A 32 16.30 27.89 10.14
CA PHE A 32 16.15 26.93 9.03
C PHE A 32 17.31 25.93 8.93
N ALA A 33 18.47 26.25 9.55
CA ALA A 33 19.58 25.31 9.67
C ALA A 33 19.34 24.27 10.78
N GLU A 34 18.67 24.62 11.87
CA GLU A 34 18.24 23.66 12.90
C GLU A 34 17.17 22.68 12.36
N GLU A 35 16.25 23.14 11.51
CA GLU A 35 15.28 22.27 10.83
C GLU A 35 15.95 21.35 9.77
N ALA A 36 17.06 21.78 9.18
CA ALA A 36 17.85 21.00 8.23
C ALA A 36 18.93 20.13 8.88
N ALA A 37 19.25 20.37 10.15
CA ALA A 37 20.35 19.70 10.86
C ALA A 37 19.90 18.52 11.75
N MET A 38 18.62 18.32 11.95
CA MET A 38 18.11 17.04 12.44
C MET A 38 17.91 16.14 11.20
N SER A 39 18.98 15.47 10.76
CA SER A 39 18.82 14.30 9.91
C SER A 39 17.98 13.32 10.72
N GLN A 40 16.73 13.18 10.33
CA GLN A 40 15.81 12.26 10.98
C GLN A 40 16.44 10.87 10.85
N GLU A 41 16.75 10.22 11.97
CA GLU A 41 17.29 8.88 11.97
C GLU A 41 16.28 7.94 11.32
N ILE A 42 16.73 7.17 10.33
CA ILE A 42 15.93 6.15 9.66
C ILE A 42 16.49 4.80 10.06
N HIS A 43 15.74 4.07 10.87
CA HIS A 43 16.08 2.73 11.29
C HIS A 43 15.87 1.76 10.14
N TYR A 44 16.94 1.14 9.70
CA TYR A 44 16.91 0.17 8.62
C TYR A 44 16.86 -1.25 9.15
N LEU A 45 15.90 -2.03 8.65
CA LEU A 45 15.67 -3.42 9.04
C LEU A 45 15.65 -4.31 7.80
N GLU A 46 16.23 -5.50 7.91
CA GLU A 46 16.13 -6.57 6.91
C GLU A 46 15.51 -7.81 7.57
N THR A 47 14.64 -8.49 6.83
CA THR A 47 14.01 -9.72 7.33
C THR A 47 14.97 -10.93 7.32
N GLY A 48 15.97 -10.90 6.45
CA GLY A 48 16.89 -12.03 6.22
C GLY A 48 16.21 -13.28 5.67
N SER A 49 14.97 -13.18 5.20
CA SER A 49 14.12 -14.28 4.75
C SER A 49 13.50 -14.00 3.40
N GLN A 50 13.19 -15.07 2.66
CA GLN A 50 12.41 -15.05 1.42
C GLN A 50 11.01 -15.67 1.62
N ASP A 51 10.71 -16.17 2.83
CA ASP A 51 9.42 -16.71 3.20
C ASP A 51 8.38 -15.57 3.31
N PRO A 52 7.34 -15.54 2.46
CA PRO A 52 6.36 -14.46 2.42
C PRO A 52 5.54 -14.36 3.71
N PHE A 53 5.30 -15.46 4.38
CA PHE A 53 4.53 -15.51 5.62
C PHE A 53 5.33 -14.87 6.77
N TYR A 54 6.62 -15.17 6.83
CA TYR A 54 7.56 -14.57 7.78
C TYR A 54 7.74 -13.07 7.51
N ASN A 55 7.96 -12.69 6.25
CA ASN A 55 8.23 -11.31 5.87
C ASN A 55 7.06 -10.38 6.20
N LEU A 56 5.82 -10.80 5.93
CA LEU A 56 4.63 -10.02 6.30
C LEU A 56 4.39 -10.00 7.81
N ALA A 57 4.71 -11.08 8.53
CA ALA A 57 4.67 -11.10 9.99
C ALA A 57 5.72 -10.14 10.59
N PHE A 58 6.93 -10.10 10.01
CA PHE A 58 7.99 -9.18 10.40
C PHE A 58 7.56 -7.72 10.20
N GLU A 59 7.07 -7.36 9.01
CA GLU A 59 6.58 -6.00 8.71
C GLU A 59 5.47 -5.58 9.68
N GLU A 60 4.49 -6.45 9.93
CA GLU A 60 3.39 -6.15 10.85
C GLU A 60 3.88 -6.07 12.32
N THR A 61 4.87 -6.85 12.71
CA THR A 61 5.46 -6.77 14.05
C THR A 61 6.16 -5.43 14.26
N VAL A 62 6.98 -4.97 13.31
CA VAL A 62 7.57 -3.62 13.35
C VAL A 62 6.51 -2.54 13.47
N LEU A 63 5.46 -2.62 12.64
CA LEU A 63 4.34 -1.67 12.68
C LEU A 63 3.64 -1.63 14.06
N ARG A 64 3.57 -2.76 14.77
CA ARG A 64 2.87 -2.89 16.05
C ARG A 64 3.74 -2.57 17.27
N SER A 65 5.01 -2.98 17.25
CA SER A 65 5.92 -2.87 18.39
C SER A 65 6.62 -1.52 18.46
N ARG A 66 7.07 -1.00 17.32
CA ARG A 66 7.81 0.25 17.22
C ARG A 66 6.85 1.44 17.24
N ARG A 67 6.68 2.04 18.40
CA ARG A 67 5.64 3.05 18.67
C ARG A 67 5.94 4.44 18.17
N SER A 68 7.19 4.73 17.80
CA SER A 68 7.65 6.01 17.25
C SER A 68 8.88 5.80 16.38
N GLY A 69 9.25 6.81 15.59
CA GLY A 69 10.43 6.82 14.73
C GLY A 69 10.13 6.43 13.28
N GLU A 70 11.15 6.60 12.46
CA GLU A 70 11.09 6.31 11.02
C GLU A 70 11.83 5.00 10.73
N TYR A 71 11.17 4.07 10.05
CA TYR A 71 11.73 2.77 9.70
C TYR A 71 11.66 2.54 8.20
N LEU A 72 12.74 2.00 7.65
CA LEU A 72 12.84 1.51 6.27
C LEU A 72 13.14 0.02 6.31
N LEU A 73 12.30 -0.77 5.65
CA LEU A 73 12.54 -2.19 5.42
C LEU A 73 12.76 -2.41 3.92
N LEU A 74 13.73 -3.25 3.58
CA LEU A 74 13.85 -3.85 2.25
C LEU A 74 13.78 -5.37 2.39
N TRP A 75 12.98 -6.02 1.53
CA TRP A 75 12.72 -7.45 1.64
C TRP A 75 12.24 -8.07 0.33
N GLN A 76 12.41 -9.38 0.18
CA GLN A 76 11.99 -10.13 -0.99
C GLN A 76 11.15 -11.35 -0.59
N ASN A 77 10.21 -11.72 -1.45
CA ASN A 77 9.53 -13.01 -1.38
C ASN A 77 9.90 -13.86 -2.58
N ASP A 78 10.06 -15.14 -2.38
CA ASP A 78 10.20 -16.10 -3.48
C ASP A 78 8.83 -16.65 -3.89
N ASN A 79 8.61 -16.75 -5.20
CA ASN A 79 7.49 -17.44 -5.86
C ASN A 79 6.12 -17.26 -5.15
N THR A 80 5.67 -16.03 -4.99
CA THR A 80 4.52 -15.70 -4.13
C THR A 80 3.49 -14.82 -4.80
N ILE A 81 2.21 -15.13 -4.63
CA ILE A 81 1.10 -14.17 -4.83
C ILE A 81 0.79 -13.51 -3.48
N VAL A 82 0.84 -12.18 -3.45
CA VAL A 82 0.40 -11.38 -2.30
C VAL A 82 -0.92 -10.73 -2.64
N ILE A 83 -2.01 -11.19 -2.00
CA ILE A 83 -3.35 -10.63 -2.17
C ILE A 83 -3.61 -9.49 -1.19
N GLY A 84 -4.39 -8.49 -1.62
CA GLY A 84 -4.79 -7.38 -0.76
C GLY A 84 -5.78 -7.81 0.31
N GLN A 85 -5.82 -7.03 1.40
CA GLN A 85 -6.64 -7.32 2.60
C GLN A 85 -8.10 -7.65 2.26
N ASN A 86 -8.70 -6.93 1.31
CA ASN A 86 -10.12 -7.01 0.98
C ASN A 86 -10.38 -7.80 -0.30
N GLN A 87 -9.42 -8.55 -0.84
CA GLN A 87 -9.64 -9.34 -2.03
C GLN A 87 -10.20 -10.74 -1.71
N ASN A 88 -11.08 -11.23 -2.58
CA ASN A 88 -11.47 -12.63 -2.58
C ASN A 88 -10.35 -13.45 -3.23
N ALA A 89 -9.60 -14.23 -2.44
CA ALA A 89 -8.45 -14.98 -2.93
C ALA A 89 -8.77 -15.85 -4.13
N GLU A 90 -9.85 -16.63 -4.06
CA GLU A 90 -10.28 -17.56 -5.12
C GLU A 90 -10.61 -16.85 -6.45
N GLY A 91 -11.11 -15.61 -6.37
CA GLY A 91 -11.42 -14.81 -7.55
C GLY A 91 -10.20 -14.19 -8.20
N GLU A 92 -9.12 -13.99 -7.44
CA GLU A 92 -7.95 -13.26 -7.91
C GLU A 92 -6.84 -14.20 -8.46
N ILE A 93 -6.84 -15.48 -8.08
CA ILE A 93 -5.78 -16.43 -8.45
C ILE A 93 -6.24 -17.45 -9.50
N ASN A 94 -5.35 -17.83 -10.39
CA ASN A 94 -5.50 -19.01 -11.22
C ASN A 94 -5.06 -20.24 -10.43
N ARG A 95 -5.99 -20.92 -9.74
CA ARG A 95 -5.67 -22.01 -8.83
C ARG A 95 -4.85 -23.13 -9.50
N ALA A 96 -5.24 -23.55 -10.71
CA ALA A 96 -4.52 -24.62 -11.43
C ALA A 96 -3.06 -24.22 -11.72
N PHE A 97 -2.83 -22.97 -12.11
CA PHE A 97 -1.48 -22.45 -12.33
C PHE A 97 -0.69 -22.35 -11.02
N VAL A 98 -1.31 -21.86 -9.96
CA VAL A 98 -0.72 -21.73 -8.63
C VAL A 98 -0.24 -23.09 -8.10
N GLU A 99 -1.09 -24.12 -8.19
CA GLU A 99 -0.75 -25.47 -7.76
C GLU A 99 0.37 -26.09 -8.63
N ALA A 100 0.27 -25.97 -9.96
CA ALA A 100 1.27 -26.51 -10.89
C ALA A 100 2.67 -25.90 -10.71
N HIS A 101 2.74 -24.63 -10.27
CA HIS A 101 4.01 -23.91 -10.09
C HIS A 101 4.40 -23.75 -8.61
N GLN A 102 3.65 -24.40 -7.70
CA GLN A 102 3.91 -24.34 -6.24
C GLN A 102 4.03 -22.91 -5.71
N ILE A 103 3.16 -22.01 -6.19
CA ILE A 103 3.18 -20.60 -5.80
C ILE A 103 2.56 -20.43 -4.40
N HIS A 104 3.26 -19.77 -3.50
CA HIS A 104 2.71 -19.37 -2.22
C HIS A 104 1.61 -18.31 -2.39
N VAL A 105 0.54 -18.40 -1.61
CA VAL A 105 -0.52 -17.39 -1.59
C VAL A 105 -0.65 -16.86 -0.18
N VAL A 106 -0.41 -15.57 -0.02
CA VAL A 106 -0.47 -14.91 1.28
C VAL A 106 -1.26 -13.60 1.19
N ARG A 107 -2.00 -13.28 2.24
CA ARG A 107 -2.76 -12.03 2.34
C ARG A 107 -1.99 -10.99 3.15
N ARG A 108 -1.77 -9.80 2.56
CA ARG A 108 -1.22 -8.66 3.29
C ARG A 108 -2.29 -7.89 4.06
N THR A 109 -1.86 -7.02 4.97
CA THR A 109 -2.76 -6.21 5.81
C THR A 109 -3.18 -4.89 5.18
N THR A 110 -2.66 -4.56 4.01
CA THR A 110 -3.00 -3.36 3.24
C THR A 110 -4.01 -3.68 2.14
N GLY A 111 -4.72 -2.68 1.66
CA GLY A 111 -5.64 -2.80 0.52
C GLY A 111 -4.92 -2.95 -0.83
N GLY A 112 -5.65 -2.73 -1.92
CA GLY A 112 -5.16 -2.82 -3.29
C GLY A 112 -5.27 -4.22 -3.90
N GLY A 113 -4.81 -4.36 -5.16
CA GLY A 113 -4.88 -5.57 -5.95
C GLY A 113 -3.83 -6.63 -5.60
N ALA A 114 -4.00 -7.84 -6.16
CA ALA A 114 -3.02 -8.91 -6.05
C ALA A 114 -1.78 -8.62 -6.89
N VAL A 115 -0.63 -9.03 -6.38
CA VAL A 115 0.67 -8.94 -7.04
C VAL A 115 1.40 -10.28 -6.97
N TYR A 116 2.31 -10.52 -7.91
CA TYR A 116 3.21 -11.67 -7.89
C TYR A 116 4.62 -11.19 -7.57
N HIS A 117 5.28 -11.91 -6.68
CA HIS A 117 6.67 -11.68 -6.28
C HIS A 117 7.53 -12.90 -6.62
N ASP A 118 8.70 -12.63 -7.17
CA ASP A 118 9.84 -13.54 -7.26
C ASP A 118 11.10 -12.79 -6.82
N LEU A 119 12.26 -13.42 -6.91
CA LEU A 119 13.53 -12.79 -6.51
C LEU A 119 13.97 -11.65 -7.45
N GLY A 120 13.26 -11.41 -8.53
CA GLY A 120 13.41 -10.22 -9.39
C GLY A 120 12.59 -9.02 -8.91
N ASN A 121 11.75 -9.18 -7.87
CA ASN A 121 11.02 -8.10 -7.23
C ASN A 121 11.65 -7.75 -5.88
N LEU A 122 11.85 -6.46 -5.61
CA LEU A 122 12.25 -5.95 -4.30
C LEU A 122 11.08 -5.20 -3.67
N ASN A 123 10.76 -5.50 -2.42
CA ASN A 123 9.78 -4.76 -1.66
C ASN A 123 10.47 -3.73 -0.77
N TYR A 124 9.80 -2.60 -0.58
CA TYR A 124 10.20 -1.59 0.40
C TYR A 124 9.02 -1.25 1.31
N SER A 125 9.31 -0.93 2.56
CA SER A 125 8.30 -0.49 3.52
C SER A 125 8.83 0.70 4.31
N PHE A 126 8.05 1.79 4.33
CA PHE A 126 8.23 2.90 5.24
C PHE A 126 7.22 2.78 6.37
N ILE A 127 7.68 2.86 7.61
CA ILE A 127 6.83 2.88 8.80
C ILE A 127 7.18 4.14 9.59
N THR A 128 6.18 5.01 9.78
CA THR A 128 6.38 6.34 10.37
C THR A 128 5.25 6.70 11.34
N ASP A 129 5.45 7.75 12.13
CA ASP A 129 4.39 8.33 12.94
C ASP A 129 3.37 9.06 12.06
N VAL A 130 2.09 8.94 12.39
CA VAL A 130 1.01 9.61 11.65
C VAL A 130 1.19 11.13 11.71
N GLY A 131 1.64 11.67 12.85
CA GLY A 131 1.85 13.10 13.03
C GLY A 131 0.63 13.91 12.59
N ASP A 132 0.86 14.89 11.73
CA ASP A 132 -0.19 15.64 11.06
C ASP A 132 -0.68 14.81 9.85
N ALA A 133 -1.91 14.32 9.91
CA ALA A 133 -2.51 13.46 8.86
C ALA A 133 -2.51 14.14 7.47
N GLU A 134 -2.52 15.49 7.41
CA GLU A 134 -2.40 16.22 6.15
C GLU A 134 -1.02 16.06 5.48
N ARG A 135 0.00 15.62 6.23
CA ARG A 135 1.35 15.37 5.72
C ARG A 135 1.56 13.95 5.21
N LEU A 136 0.62 13.03 5.44
CA LEU A 136 0.67 11.65 4.95
C LEU A 136 0.20 11.57 3.49
N THR A 137 0.77 12.38 2.62
CA THR A 137 0.46 12.32 1.19
C THR A 137 1.23 11.17 0.55
N MET A 138 0.60 10.51 -0.43
CA MET A 138 1.29 9.50 -1.25
C MET A 138 2.60 10.04 -1.83
N GLU A 139 2.63 11.33 -2.22
CA GLU A 139 3.80 12.01 -2.75
C GLU A 139 4.99 11.97 -1.78
N ARG A 140 4.77 12.12 -0.47
CA ARG A 140 5.84 12.06 0.54
C ARG A 140 6.63 10.76 0.49
N PHE A 141 5.95 9.64 0.28
CA PHE A 141 6.57 8.30 0.30
C PHE A 141 6.95 7.80 -1.09
N THR A 142 6.26 8.26 -2.12
CA THR A 142 6.56 7.90 -3.51
C THR A 142 7.76 8.68 -4.05
N ARG A 143 7.89 9.95 -3.68
CA ARG A 143 8.95 10.84 -4.16
C ARG A 143 10.37 10.30 -3.88
N PRO A 144 10.73 9.80 -2.68
CA PRO A 144 12.07 9.24 -2.47
C PRO A 144 12.40 8.08 -3.41
N ILE A 145 11.43 7.22 -3.72
CA ILE A 145 11.61 6.11 -4.66
C ILE A 145 11.81 6.65 -6.09
N VAL A 146 10.98 7.61 -6.52
CA VAL A 146 11.11 8.25 -7.83
C VAL A 146 12.48 8.92 -7.97
N GLU A 147 12.90 9.69 -6.96
CA GLU A 147 14.21 10.36 -6.95
C GLU A 147 15.37 9.34 -6.98
N ALA A 148 15.25 8.22 -6.26
CA ALA A 148 16.23 7.14 -6.32
C ALA A 148 16.34 6.54 -7.73
N LEU A 149 15.22 6.26 -8.39
CA LEU A 149 15.21 5.76 -9.77
C LEU A 149 15.76 6.78 -10.76
N GLN A 150 15.43 8.07 -10.59
CA GLN A 150 15.99 9.16 -11.38
C GLN A 150 17.50 9.29 -11.18
N GLY A 151 18.01 9.04 -9.98
CA GLY A 151 19.44 8.98 -9.67
C GLY A 151 20.21 7.90 -10.45
N LEU A 152 19.51 6.84 -10.90
CA LEU A 152 20.03 5.83 -11.82
C LEU A 152 19.94 6.25 -13.30
N GLY A 153 19.49 7.47 -13.58
CA GLY A 153 19.33 8.01 -14.94
C GLY A 153 18.05 7.57 -15.63
N LEU A 154 17.05 7.07 -14.88
CA LEU A 154 15.76 6.63 -15.39
C LEU A 154 14.75 7.77 -15.43
N GLN A 155 13.84 7.77 -16.43
CA GLN A 155 12.70 8.68 -16.46
C GLN A 155 11.56 8.12 -15.62
N ALA A 156 11.70 8.25 -14.30
CA ALA A 156 10.73 7.76 -13.33
C ALA A 156 9.76 8.87 -12.93
N GLU A 157 8.48 8.52 -12.79
CA GLU A 157 7.41 9.40 -12.34
C GLU A 157 6.35 8.65 -11.52
N ALA A 158 5.71 9.35 -10.59
CA ALA A 158 4.52 8.85 -9.91
C ALA A 158 3.30 9.00 -10.82
N SER A 159 2.44 7.98 -10.89
CA SER A 159 1.27 7.97 -11.76
C SER A 159 0.04 7.40 -11.07
N GLY A 160 -1.11 8.03 -11.33
CA GLY A 160 -2.38 7.58 -10.82
C GLY A 160 -2.45 7.58 -9.29
N ARG A 161 -3.06 6.51 -8.73
CA ARG A 161 -3.30 6.41 -7.29
C ARG A 161 -2.13 5.82 -6.50
N ASN A 162 -1.36 4.92 -7.13
CA ASN A 162 -0.42 4.07 -6.41
C ASN A 162 0.66 3.44 -7.31
N ASP A 163 0.93 3.99 -8.48
CA ASP A 163 1.90 3.43 -9.41
C ASP A 163 3.13 4.33 -9.56
N ILE A 164 4.29 3.73 -9.81
CA ILE A 164 5.48 4.41 -10.32
C ILE A 164 5.76 3.84 -11.71
N LEU A 165 5.96 4.74 -12.66
CA LEU A 165 6.28 4.41 -14.04
C LEU A 165 7.75 4.75 -14.32
N VAL A 166 8.38 3.95 -15.18
CA VAL A 166 9.64 4.25 -15.85
C VAL A 166 9.40 4.10 -17.34
N GLU A 167 9.72 5.13 -18.11
CA GLU A 167 9.47 5.19 -19.56
C GLU A 167 8.00 4.83 -19.91
N GLY A 168 7.05 5.26 -19.06
CA GLY A 168 5.62 5.01 -19.25
C GLY A 168 5.15 3.58 -18.91
N ARG A 169 6.03 2.71 -18.41
CA ARG A 169 5.70 1.34 -17.97
C ARG A 169 5.73 1.24 -16.44
N LYS A 170 4.74 0.58 -15.87
CA LYS A 170 4.63 0.40 -14.42
C LYS A 170 5.76 -0.50 -13.91
N VAL A 171 6.55 0.03 -12.99
CA VAL A 171 7.63 -0.71 -12.29
C VAL A 171 7.35 -0.89 -10.80
N SER A 172 6.35 -0.20 -10.25
CA SER A 172 5.99 -0.25 -8.83
C SER A 172 4.50 -0.08 -8.64
N GLY A 173 3.95 -0.82 -7.69
CA GLY A 173 2.63 -0.59 -7.11
C GLY A 173 2.76 -0.45 -5.61
N THR A 174 1.95 0.44 -5.00
CA THR A 174 2.05 0.76 -3.58
C THR A 174 0.72 0.57 -2.85
N ALA A 175 0.79 0.35 -1.55
CA ALA A 175 -0.36 0.26 -0.67
C ALA A 175 0.01 0.81 0.71
N GLN A 176 -0.99 1.11 1.53
CA GLN A 176 -0.79 1.79 2.81
C GLN A 176 -1.74 1.27 3.88
N ARG A 177 -1.34 1.46 5.14
CA ARG A 177 -2.16 1.13 6.30
C ARG A 177 -1.89 2.07 7.46
N LEU A 178 -2.96 2.42 8.16
CA LEU A 178 -2.92 3.14 9.43
C LEU A 178 -3.21 2.16 10.57
N LEU A 179 -2.37 2.17 11.60
CA LEU A 179 -2.55 1.33 12.79
C LEU A 179 -2.08 2.07 14.05
N ARG A 180 -3.02 2.42 14.95
CA ARG A 180 -2.71 2.96 16.28
C ARG A 180 -1.70 4.12 16.28
N GLY A 181 -1.87 5.07 15.36
CA GLY A 181 -0.97 6.22 15.22
C GLY A 181 0.32 5.95 14.45
N ARG A 182 0.48 4.75 13.89
CA ARG A 182 1.58 4.39 12.98
C ARG A 182 1.05 4.26 11.56
N PHE A 183 1.84 4.68 10.60
CA PHE A 183 1.52 4.60 9.18
C PHE A 183 2.54 3.70 8.48
N LEU A 184 2.03 2.70 7.79
CA LEU A 184 2.80 1.83 6.90
C LEU A 184 2.51 2.23 5.45
N TYR A 185 3.55 2.47 4.70
CA TYR A 185 3.52 2.62 3.25
C TYR A 185 4.51 1.65 2.64
N HIS A 186 4.04 0.71 1.86
CA HIS A 186 4.91 -0.26 1.21
C HIS A 186 4.63 -0.36 -0.29
N GLY A 187 5.62 -0.86 -1.01
CA GLY A 187 5.53 -1.03 -2.45
C GLY A 187 6.47 -2.09 -2.98
N THR A 188 6.23 -2.43 -4.23
CA THR A 188 7.05 -3.33 -5.04
C THR A 188 7.97 -2.55 -5.95
N LEU A 189 9.13 -3.10 -6.27
CA LEU A 189 10.01 -2.62 -7.33
C LEU A 189 10.32 -3.82 -8.24
N LEU A 190 9.72 -3.84 -9.41
CA LEU A 190 9.95 -4.85 -10.43
C LEU A 190 11.31 -4.58 -11.06
N PHE A 191 12.36 -5.19 -10.49
CA PHE A 191 13.73 -4.99 -10.96
C PHE A 191 14.04 -5.91 -12.14
N ASP A 192 13.85 -7.23 -11.97
CA ASP A 192 14.08 -8.26 -12.99
C ASP A 192 13.08 -9.44 -12.81
N ALA A 193 11.81 -9.10 -12.55
CA ALA A 193 10.74 -10.06 -12.28
C ALA A 193 10.30 -10.80 -13.55
N ASN A 194 9.80 -12.02 -13.40
CA ASN A 194 9.31 -12.82 -14.52
C ASN A 194 7.87 -12.43 -14.91
N PRO A 195 7.66 -11.72 -16.04
CA PRO A 195 6.32 -11.25 -16.41
C PRO A 195 5.38 -12.40 -16.86
N GLY A 196 5.94 -13.57 -17.19
CA GLY A 196 5.17 -14.77 -17.55
C GLY A 196 4.42 -15.34 -16.35
N MET A 197 5.07 -15.34 -15.19
CA MET A 197 4.46 -15.80 -13.93
C MET A 197 3.32 -14.87 -13.49
N VAL A 198 3.51 -13.55 -13.58
CA VAL A 198 2.45 -12.57 -13.26
C VAL A 198 1.17 -12.85 -14.05
N SER A 199 1.30 -13.04 -15.36
CA SER A 199 0.13 -13.24 -16.24
C SER A 199 -0.53 -14.61 -16.10
N GLY A 200 0.20 -15.63 -15.67
CA GLY A 200 -0.32 -16.98 -15.47
C GLY A 200 -0.99 -17.17 -14.10
N ALA A 201 -0.41 -16.54 -13.07
CA ALA A 201 -0.80 -16.76 -11.70
C ALA A 201 -2.07 -16.00 -11.27
N LEU A 202 -2.35 -14.86 -11.90
CA LEU A 202 -3.48 -13.99 -11.54
C LEU A 202 -4.62 -14.09 -12.54
N ASN A 203 -5.84 -14.17 -12.02
CA ASN A 203 -7.04 -13.97 -12.82
C ASN A 203 -7.20 -12.48 -13.13
N VAL A 204 -7.03 -12.13 -14.39
CA VAL A 204 -7.17 -10.75 -14.83
C VAL A 204 -8.63 -10.49 -15.16
N ASP A 205 -9.32 -9.68 -14.35
CA ASP A 205 -10.70 -9.26 -14.62
C ASP A 205 -10.75 -8.47 -15.94
N PRO A 206 -11.50 -8.94 -16.98
CA PRO A 206 -11.63 -8.23 -18.24
C PRO A 206 -12.12 -6.79 -18.06
N ALA A 207 -12.98 -6.51 -17.09
CA ALA A 207 -13.48 -5.17 -16.80
C ALA A 207 -12.35 -4.16 -16.40
N LYS A 208 -11.21 -4.66 -15.94
CA LYS A 208 -10.01 -3.82 -15.68
C LYS A 208 -9.38 -3.32 -16.99
N PHE A 209 -9.78 -3.85 -18.14
CA PHE A 209 -9.20 -3.56 -19.47
C PHE A 209 -10.16 -2.88 -20.46
N GLU A 210 -11.44 -2.67 -20.11
CA GLU A 210 -12.43 -2.04 -21.00
C GLU A 210 -12.21 -0.54 -21.24
N SER A 211 -11.32 0.13 -20.51
CA SER A 211 -10.93 1.51 -20.83
C SER A 211 -9.93 1.55 -21.99
N LYS A 212 -10.44 1.78 -23.19
CA LYS A 212 -9.80 2.35 -24.40
C LYS A 212 -8.30 2.13 -24.65
N SER A 213 -7.75 0.98 -24.45
CA SER A 213 -6.59 0.44 -25.17
C SER A 213 -6.20 -0.90 -24.56
N ALA A 214 -6.66 -1.99 -25.16
CA ALA A 214 -6.29 -3.35 -24.80
C ALA A 214 -4.83 -3.67 -25.12
N LYS A 215 -3.91 -2.93 -24.49
CA LYS A 215 -2.52 -3.36 -24.42
C LYS A 215 -2.45 -4.47 -23.37
N SER A 216 -1.82 -5.61 -23.70
CA SER A 216 -1.66 -6.74 -22.80
C SER A 216 -1.02 -6.30 -21.47
N VAL A 217 -1.26 -7.05 -20.37
CA VAL A 217 -0.59 -6.82 -19.07
C VAL A 217 0.92 -6.65 -19.24
N ARG A 218 1.54 -7.48 -20.09
CA ARG A 218 2.97 -7.42 -20.42
C ARG A 218 3.42 -6.07 -20.99
N SER A 219 2.58 -5.36 -21.74
CA SER A 219 2.96 -4.07 -22.33
C SER A 219 2.85 -2.90 -21.37
N ARG A 220 2.20 -3.09 -20.20
CA ARG A 220 2.02 -2.06 -19.17
C ARG A 220 3.02 -2.15 -18.03
N ILE A 221 3.62 -3.33 -17.81
CA ILE A 221 4.59 -3.59 -16.75
C ILE A 221 5.98 -3.56 -17.35
N GLY A 222 6.95 -3.02 -16.63
CA GLY A 222 8.37 -3.01 -17.00
C GLY A 222 9.24 -3.48 -15.86
N ASN A 223 10.37 -4.06 -16.19
CA ASN A 223 11.44 -4.30 -15.24
C ASN A 223 12.40 -3.11 -15.23
N ILE A 224 12.79 -2.64 -14.06
CA ILE A 224 13.72 -1.50 -13.91
C ILE A 224 15.04 -1.80 -14.65
N ARG A 225 15.52 -3.05 -14.57
CA ARG A 225 16.76 -3.48 -15.21
C ARG A 225 16.77 -3.28 -16.73
N GLU A 226 15.61 -3.39 -17.39
CA GLU A 226 15.49 -3.19 -18.86
C GLU A 226 15.84 -1.76 -19.28
N PHE A 227 15.70 -0.78 -18.39
CA PHE A 227 15.91 0.64 -18.67
C PHE A 227 17.29 1.14 -18.21
N LEU A 228 18.02 0.35 -17.44
CA LEU A 228 19.34 0.74 -16.95
C LEU A 228 20.36 0.78 -18.09
N LYS A 229 21.21 1.80 -18.08
CA LYS A 229 22.31 1.96 -19.04
C LYS A 229 23.55 1.17 -18.66
N THR A 230 23.67 0.82 -17.39
CA THR A 230 24.77 0.02 -16.83
C THR A 230 24.20 -1.28 -16.27
N ASP A 231 24.92 -2.39 -16.43
CA ASP A 231 24.50 -3.64 -15.82
C ASP A 231 24.54 -3.52 -14.29
N MET A 232 23.46 -3.95 -13.66
CA MET A 232 23.27 -3.94 -12.23
C MET A 232 22.52 -5.21 -11.84
N ASP A 233 22.97 -5.90 -10.82
CA ASP A 233 22.28 -7.04 -10.25
C ASP A 233 21.39 -6.61 -9.06
N MET A 234 20.58 -7.52 -8.54
CA MET A 234 19.69 -7.27 -7.42
C MET A 234 20.43 -6.84 -6.14
N PRO A 235 21.56 -7.48 -5.74
CA PRO A 235 22.33 -7.03 -4.59
C PRO A 235 22.85 -5.60 -4.71
N ALA A 236 23.31 -5.20 -5.88
CA ALA A 236 23.78 -3.85 -6.15
C ALA A 236 22.62 -2.83 -6.10
N PHE A 237 21.47 -3.19 -6.68
CA PHE A 237 20.25 -2.39 -6.63
C PHE A 237 19.74 -2.21 -5.19
N TRP A 238 19.72 -3.29 -4.41
CA TRP A 238 19.38 -3.27 -2.99
C TRP A 238 20.28 -2.32 -2.19
N SER A 239 21.58 -2.49 -2.34
CA SER A 239 22.58 -1.65 -1.66
C SER A 239 22.45 -0.17 -2.05
N TYR A 240 22.17 0.11 -3.32
CA TYR A 240 21.92 1.45 -3.81
C TYR A 240 20.67 2.06 -3.16
N LEU A 241 19.55 1.34 -3.14
CA LEU A 241 18.31 1.83 -2.52
C LEU A 241 18.46 2.06 -1.03
N LYS A 242 19.04 1.11 -0.29
CA LYS A 242 19.33 1.25 1.14
C LYS A 242 20.05 2.57 1.42
N LYS A 243 21.14 2.83 0.70
CA LYS A 243 21.94 4.05 0.87
C LYS A 243 21.17 5.31 0.46
N THR A 244 20.42 5.26 -0.64
CA THR A 244 19.75 6.44 -1.19
C THR A 244 18.50 6.82 -0.39
N LEU A 245 17.71 5.84 0.05
CA LEU A 245 16.45 6.09 0.76
C LEU A 245 16.67 6.50 2.22
N ALA A 246 17.67 5.97 2.87
CA ALA A 246 17.98 6.33 4.26
C ALA A 246 18.95 7.54 4.36
N GLY A 247 19.68 7.85 3.29
CA GLY A 247 20.58 9.00 3.24
C GLY A 247 21.64 8.98 4.35
N SER A 248 21.95 10.14 4.92
CA SER A 248 22.93 10.28 6.01
C SER A 248 22.36 9.90 7.39
N GLY A 249 21.06 9.69 7.50
CA GLY A 249 20.37 9.31 8.74
C GLY A 249 20.23 7.80 8.95
N LEU A 250 20.89 6.96 8.14
CA LEU A 250 20.82 5.50 8.23
C LEU A 250 21.33 5.00 9.59
N VAL A 251 20.48 4.27 10.30
CA VAL A 251 20.82 3.52 11.51
C VAL A 251 20.49 2.04 11.26
N GLU A 252 21.48 1.17 11.27
CA GLU A 252 21.23 -0.28 11.21
C GLU A 252 20.52 -0.71 12.48
N ASP A 253 19.39 -1.38 12.35
CA ASP A 253 18.55 -1.83 13.48
C ASP A 253 18.20 -3.30 13.34
N HIS A 254 17.85 -3.92 14.45
CA HIS A 254 17.46 -5.32 14.52
C HIS A 254 16.26 -5.47 15.46
N LEU A 255 15.45 -6.49 15.23
CA LEU A 255 14.43 -6.87 16.17
C LEU A 255 15.06 -7.50 17.42
N THR A 256 14.49 -7.23 18.59
CA THR A 256 14.84 -7.91 19.83
C THR A 256 14.36 -9.37 19.79
N ASP A 257 14.87 -10.21 20.69
CA ASP A 257 14.43 -11.61 20.79
C ASP A 257 12.92 -11.72 21.06
N GLU A 258 12.35 -10.78 21.83
CA GLU A 258 10.90 -10.71 22.08
C GLU A 258 10.12 -10.35 20.83
N GLU A 259 10.63 -9.42 20.02
CA GLU A 259 10.01 -9.06 18.75
C GLU A 259 10.14 -10.19 17.73
N LEU A 260 11.26 -10.91 17.68
CA LEU A 260 11.44 -12.09 16.82
C LEU A 260 10.45 -13.21 17.23
N ALA A 261 10.30 -13.47 18.53
CA ALA A 261 9.29 -14.41 19.02
C ALA A 261 7.87 -13.97 18.64
N ALA A 262 7.59 -12.65 18.65
CA ALA A 262 6.29 -12.12 18.19
C ALA A 262 6.09 -12.28 16.68
N VAL A 263 7.15 -12.19 15.86
CA VAL A 263 7.10 -12.50 14.41
C VAL A 263 6.69 -13.96 14.20
N ASP A 264 7.37 -14.90 14.87
CA ASP A 264 7.09 -16.33 14.73
C ASP A 264 5.66 -16.67 15.18
N GLU A 265 5.22 -16.09 16.29
CA GLU A 265 3.85 -16.27 16.79
C GLU A 265 2.82 -15.69 15.81
N LEU A 266 3.06 -14.51 15.27
CA LEU A 266 2.16 -13.87 14.31
C LEU A 266 2.14 -14.64 12.98
N LYS A 267 3.29 -15.15 12.53
CA LYS A 267 3.37 -16.04 11.38
C LYS A 267 2.48 -17.26 11.61
N ARG A 268 2.70 -17.98 12.70
CA ARG A 268 2.00 -19.23 13.04
C ARG A 268 0.49 -19.04 13.23
N THR A 269 0.08 -17.99 13.93
CA THR A 269 -1.33 -17.77 14.31
C THR A 269 -2.16 -17.02 13.29
N LYS A 270 -1.51 -16.38 12.33
CA LYS A 270 -2.18 -15.58 11.30
C LYS A 270 -1.73 -15.93 9.88
N TYR A 271 -0.48 -15.64 9.54
CA TYR A 271 -0.05 -15.67 8.15
C TYR A 271 0.03 -17.07 7.57
N ASP A 272 0.36 -18.10 8.35
CA ASP A 272 0.33 -19.51 7.91
C ASP A 272 -1.10 -20.09 7.86
N THR A 273 -2.10 -19.37 8.39
CA THR A 273 -3.45 -19.93 8.50
C THR A 273 -4.24 -19.81 7.19
N TRP A 274 -5.01 -20.85 6.90
CA TRP A 274 -5.94 -20.85 5.79
C TRP A 274 -7.03 -19.77 5.96
N GLU A 275 -7.51 -19.57 7.18
CA GLU A 275 -8.55 -18.62 7.56
C GLU A 275 -8.15 -17.19 7.18
N TRP A 276 -6.91 -16.81 7.43
CA TRP A 276 -6.42 -15.49 7.06
C TRP A 276 -6.27 -15.31 5.54
N ASN A 277 -5.69 -16.31 4.87
CA ASN A 277 -5.36 -16.20 3.46
C ASN A 277 -6.57 -16.41 2.54
N PHE A 278 -7.46 -17.36 2.87
CA PHE A 278 -8.58 -17.79 2.01
C PHE A 278 -9.94 -17.73 2.72
N GLY A 279 -10.01 -17.90 4.04
CA GLY A 279 -11.23 -18.18 4.79
C GLY A 279 -12.24 -17.04 4.90
N ARG A 280 -11.99 -15.87 4.31
CA ARG A 280 -12.92 -14.75 4.30
C ARG A 280 -14.00 -14.93 3.22
N SER A 281 -14.84 -15.96 3.39
CA SER A 281 -15.98 -16.22 2.51
C SER A 281 -17.26 -16.33 3.34
N PRO A 282 -17.92 -15.19 3.67
CA PRO A 282 -19.17 -15.19 4.42
C PRO A 282 -20.29 -15.81 3.58
N LYS A 283 -21.32 -16.32 4.24
CA LYS A 283 -22.60 -16.58 3.59
C LYS A 283 -23.20 -15.26 3.13
N TYR A 284 -23.74 -15.24 1.93
CA TYR A 284 -24.45 -14.08 1.41
C TYR A 284 -25.60 -14.51 0.50
N ASN A 285 -26.65 -13.72 0.46
CA ASN A 285 -27.77 -13.85 -0.46
C ASN A 285 -27.87 -12.66 -1.45
N LEU A 286 -27.08 -11.61 -1.21
CA LEU A 286 -26.91 -10.48 -2.12
C LEU A 286 -25.42 -10.28 -2.39
N ARG A 287 -25.10 -10.10 -3.66
CA ARG A 287 -23.74 -9.83 -4.13
C ARG A 287 -23.80 -8.89 -5.33
N ASN A 288 -23.18 -7.74 -5.21
CA ASN A 288 -23.07 -6.76 -6.28
C ASN A 288 -21.61 -6.45 -6.53
N LYS A 289 -21.25 -6.06 -7.75
CA LYS A 289 -19.89 -5.69 -8.09
C LYS A 289 -19.88 -4.48 -9.01
N ARG A 290 -19.13 -3.44 -8.64
CA ARG A 290 -18.94 -2.25 -9.48
C ARG A 290 -17.51 -1.80 -9.50
N ARG A 291 -17.10 -1.29 -10.69
CA ARG A 291 -15.81 -0.63 -10.88
C ARG A 291 -16.01 0.88 -10.82
N TRP A 292 -15.22 1.51 -9.94
CA TRP A 292 -15.13 2.96 -9.78
C TRP A 292 -13.70 3.44 -10.04
N ASP A 293 -13.47 4.73 -10.16
CA ASP A 293 -12.11 5.28 -10.27
C ASP A 293 -11.27 4.92 -9.04
N GLY A 294 -11.91 4.80 -7.86
CA GLY A 294 -11.31 4.37 -6.60
C GLY A 294 -10.95 2.89 -6.50
N GLY A 295 -11.36 2.06 -7.43
CA GLY A 295 -11.16 0.61 -7.41
C GLY A 295 -12.46 -0.16 -7.67
N THR A 296 -12.35 -1.47 -7.67
CA THR A 296 -13.52 -2.37 -7.66
C THR A 296 -14.04 -2.48 -6.25
N LEU A 297 -15.35 -2.39 -6.09
CA LEU A 297 -16.06 -2.64 -4.83
C LEU A 297 -17.08 -3.76 -5.05
N GLU A 298 -17.06 -4.78 -4.19
CA GLU A 298 -17.94 -5.94 -4.25
C GLU A 298 -18.48 -6.27 -2.86
N PRO A 299 -19.60 -5.66 -2.43
CA PRO A 299 -20.29 -6.03 -1.20
C PRO A 299 -20.96 -7.38 -1.36
N CYS A 300 -20.74 -8.26 -0.38
CA CYS A 300 -21.45 -9.52 -0.19
C CYS A 300 -22.24 -9.41 1.12
N VAL A 301 -23.57 -9.47 1.04
CA VAL A 301 -24.45 -9.19 2.18
C VAL A 301 -25.36 -10.38 2.43
N GLU A 302 -25.45 -10.81 3.67
CA GLU A 302 -26.49 -11.71 4.16
C GLU A 302 -27.59 -10.87 4.80
N VAL A 303 -28.76 -10.85 4.15
CA VAL A 303 -29.95 -10.17 4.66
C VAL A 303 -30.97 -11.23 5.07
N ASP A 304 -31.43 -11.16 6.32
CA ASP A 304 -32.49 -11.99 6.85
C ASP A 304 -33.56 -11.13 7.51
N GLN A 305 -34.81 -11.33 7.10
CA GLN A 305 -35.98 -10.53 7.54
C GLN A 305 -35.75 -9.00 7.39
N GLY A 306 -35.07 -8.58 6.32
CA GLY A 306 -34.78 -7.17 6.06
C GLY A 306 -33.67 -6.57 6.91
N ILE A 307 -32.95 -7.38 7.68
CA ILE A 307 -31.83 -6.96 8.55
C ILE A 307 -30.53 -7.55 8.03
N ILE A 308 -29.46 -6.74 8.00
CA ILE A 308 -28.10 -7.19 7.68
C ILE A 308 -27.61 -8.10 8.79
N ARG A 309 -27.38 -9.38 8.50
CA ARG A 309 -26.79 -10.37 9.42
C ARG A 309 -25.28 -10.40 9.27
N GLN A 310 -24.81 -10.30 8.04
CA GLN A 310 -23.39 -10.22 7.73
C GLN A 310 -23.16 -9.38 6.49
N ILE A 311 -22.06 -8.64 6.45
CA ILE A 311 -21.61 -7.90 5.28
C ILE A 311 -20.09 -7.95 5.20
N VAL A 312 -19.58 -8.17 3.99
CA VAL A 312 -18.15 -8.07 3.67
C VAL A 312 -17.99 -7.30 2.38
N PHE A 313 -16.97 -6.46 2.34
CA PHE A 313 -16.60 -5.71 1.15
C PHE A 313 -15.33 -6.30 0.55
N TYR A 314 -15.46 -6.91 -0.61
CA TYR A 314 -14.32 -7.33 -1.43
C TYR A 314 -13.95 -6.25 -2.43
N GLY A 315 -12.69 -6.27 -2.88
CA GLY A 315 -12.23 -5.36 -3.92
C GLY A 315 -10.76 -5.03 -3.88
N ASP A 316 -10.34 -4.20 -4.84
CA ASP A 316 -8.98 -3.71 -4.98
C ASP A 316 -8.85 -2.20 -4.64
N PHE A 317 -9.82 -1.68 -3.87
CA PHE A 317 -9.77 -0.31 -3.37
C PHE A 317 -8.68 -0.12 -2.31
N LEU A 318 -8.13 1.09 -2.24
CA LEU A 318 -7.01 1.42 -1.35
C LEU A 318 -7.52 1.90 0.01
N ALA A 319 -7.80 0.94 0.90
CA ALA A 319 -8.13 1.23 2.29
C ALA A 319 -6.85 1.39 3.13
N VAL A 320 -6.87 2.29 4.10
CA VAL A 320 -5.79 2.46 5.10
C VAL A 320 -6.19 1.84 6.45
N SER A 321 -7.50 1.70 6.69
CA SER A 321 -8.07 1.10 7.91
C SER A 321 -8.72 -0.24 7.63
N PRO A 322 -8.73 -1.17 8.60
CA PRO A 322 -9.45 -2.44 8.50
C PRO A 322 -10.95 -2.22 8.38
N MET A 323 -11.64 -3.03 7.54
CA MET A 323 -13.08 -2.94 7.33
C MET A 323 -13.93 -3.43 8.49
N ASP A 324 -13.33 -4.11 9.47
CA ASP A 324 -14.05 -4.78 10.56
C ASP A 324 -14.93 -3.83 11.39
N GLU A 325 -14.50 -2.58 11.56
CA GLU A 325 -15.29 -1.55 12.27
C GLU A 325 -16.56 -1.16 11.49
N VAL A 326 -16.43 -0.94 10.21
CA VAL A 326 -17.56 -0.57 9.34
C VAL A 326 -18.52 -1.74 9.17
N THR A 327 -17.99 -2.94 8.90
CA THR A 327 -18.81 -4.15 8.73
C THR A 327 -19.52 -4.51 10.03
N GLY A 328 -18.83 -4.41 11.18
CA GLY A 328 -19.42 -4.63 12.51
C GLY A 328 -20.56 -3.65 12.82
N ALA A 329 -20.39 -2.37 12.46
CA ALA A 329 -21.44 -1.36 12.69
C ALA A 329 -22.65 -1.54 11.77
N LEU A 330 -22.49 -2.14 10.59
CA LEU A 330 -23.58 -2.42 9.65
C LEU A 330 -24.39 -3.66 10.03
N MET A 331 -23.84 -4.60 10.81
CA MET A 331 -24.60 -5.76 11.29
C MET A 331 -25.73 -5.30 12.21
N GLY A 332 -26.92 -5.90 12.01
CA GLY A 332 -28.14 -5.53 12.73
C GLY A 332 -28.87 -4.32 12.15
N THR A 333 -28.29 -3.63 11.16
CA THR A 333 -28.96 -2.49 10.50
C THR A 333 -30.03 -2.97 9.53
N PRO A 334 -31.22 -2.29 9.45
CA PRO A 334 -32.17 -2.55 8.39
C PRO A 334 -31.54 -2.37 6.99
N PHE A 335 -31.80 -3.33 6.09
CA PHE A 335 -31.27 -3.25 4.72
C PHE A 335 -32.07 -2.22 3.90
N ARG A 336 -31.91 -0.95 4.26
CA ARG A 336 -32.48 0.21 3.56
C ARG A 336 -31.38 1.23 3.34
N ARG A 337 -31.40 1.87 2.17
CA ARG A 337 -30.37 2.82 1.76
C ARG A 337 -30.11 3.94 2.80
N GLU A 338 -31.18 4.43 3.41
CA GLU A 338 -31.11 5.50 4.41
C GLU A 338 -30.44 5.02 5.70
N ASP A 339 -30.83 3.83 6.20
CA ASP A 339 -30.28 3.26 7.44
C ASP A 339 -28.78 2.90 7.28
N VAL A 340 -28.44 2.25 6.18
CA VAL A 340 -27.03 1.94 5.85
C VAL A 340 -26.23 3.22 5.67
N GLY A 341 -26.78 4.22 4.98
CA GLY A 341 -26.15 5.53 4.82
C GLY A 341 -25.86 6.22 6.15
N ALA A 342 -26.82 6.20 7.08
CA ALA A 342 -26.66 6.78 8.41
C ALA A 342 -25.56 6.09 9.24
N VAL A 343 -25.36 4.79 9.04
CA VAL A 343 -24.23 4.07 9.66
C VAL A 343 -22.91 4.50 9.03
N LEU A 344 -22.83 4.55 7.70
CA LEU A 344 -21.63 4.93 6.97
C LEU A 344 -21.18 6.36 7.31
N ASP A 345 -22.12 7.28 7.54
CA ASP A 345 -21.84 8.69 7.91
C ASP A 345 -21.09 8.84 9.24
N ARG A 346 -21.01 7.79 10.05
CA ARG A 346 -20.26 7.78 11.32
C ARG A 346 -18.77 7.53 11.16
N PHE A 347 -18.32 7.20 9.94
CA PHE A 347 -16.94 6.81 9.66
C PHE A 347 -16.28 7.79 8.68
N PRO A 348 -14.96 8.01 8.81
CA PRO A 348 -14.17 8.68 7.79
C PRO A 348 -13.98 7.71 6.59
N LEU A 349 -14.98 7.66 5.71
CA LEU A 349 -15.07 6.63 4.65
C LEU A 349 -13.83 6.57 3.74
N ARG A 350 -13.09 7.66 3.64
CA ARG A 350 -11.83 7.69 2.89
C ARG A 350 -10.80 6.70 3.43
N ASP A 351 -10.80 6.47 4.75
CA ASP A 351 -9.85 5.55 5.38
C ASP A 351 -10.20 4.09 5.10
N TYR A 352 -11.47 3.82 4.82
CA TYR A 352 -11.99 2.46 4.59
C TYR A 352 -12.16 2.12 3.11
N PHE A 353 -12.55 3.08 2.27
CA PHE A 353 -12.86 2.86 0.86
C PHE A 353 -11.96 3.64 -0.11
N GLY A 354 -10.93 4.32 0.40
CA GLY A 354 -10.04 5.15 -0.40
C GLY A 354 -10.77 6.32 -1.05
N THR A 355 -10.74 6.38 -2.38
CA THR A 355 -11.41 7.44 -3.14
C THR A 355 -12.83 7.08 -3.59
N ILE A 356 -13.34 5.90 -3.22
CA ILE A 356 -14.74 5.53 -3.48
C ILE A 356 -15.63 6.33 -2.52
N THR A 357 -16.54 7.11 -3.08
CA THR A 357 -17.40 8.00 -2.31
C THR A 357 -18.52 7.24 -1.58
N ARG A 358 -19.11 7.87 -0.57
CA ARG A 358 -20.29 7.36 0.14
C ARG A 358 -21.39 6.88 -0.80
N ASP A 359 -21.76 7.73 -1.75
CA ASP A 359 -22.85 7.41 -2.68
C ASP A 359 -22.48 6.24 -3.60
N GLN A 360 -21.23 6.15 -4.02
CA GLN A 360 -20.73 5.00 -4.79
C GLN A 360 -20.77 3.70 -3.98
N VAL A 361 -20.48 3.74 -2.67
CA VAL A 361 -20.63 2.58 -1.78
C VAL A 361 -22.10 2.18 -1.69
N LEU A 362 -23.00 3.13 -1.43
CA LEU A 362 -24.45 2.86 -1.39
C LEU A 362 -25.00 2.37 -2.72
N ASP A 363 -24.58 3.00 -3.83
CA ASP A 363 -24.97 2.57 -5.17
C ASP A 363 -24.52 1.13 -5.47
N THR A 364 -23.39 0.71 -4.92
CA THR A 364 -22.92 -0.65 -5.10
C THR A 364 -23.67 -1.65 -4.21
N ILE A 365 -23.98 -1.27 -2.96
CA ILE A 365 -24.75 -2.14 -2.05
C ILE A 365 -26.18 -2.37 -2.55
N PHE A 366 -26.84 -1.31 -3.03
CA PHE A 366 -28.26 -1.32 -3.42
C PHE A 366 -28.46 -1.39 -4.94
N TYR A 367 -27.41 -1.73 -5.69
CA TYR A 367 -27.54 -1.89 -7.13
C TYR A 367 -28.48 -3.05 -7.45
N VAL A 368 -29.48 -2.75 -8.25
CA VAL A 368 -30.36 -3.74 -8.89
C VAL A 368 -30.09 -3.59 -10.38
N ASP A 369 -29.65 -4.68 -11.05
CA ASP A 369 -29.51 -4.74 -12.51
C ASP A 369 -30.85 -4.50 -13.22
#